data_b1f616dbe041a436e0a1fdbbf8d7a3c9
#
_entry.id   b1f616dbe041a436e0a1fdbbf8d7a3c9
#
_cell.length_a   1.000
_cell.length_b   1.000
_cell.length_c   1.000
_cell.angle_alpha   90.00
_cell.angle_beta   90.00
_cell.angle_gamma   90.00
#
_symmetry.space_group_name_H-M   'P 1'
#
loop_
_entity.id
_entity.type
_entity.pdbx_description
1 polymer ?
#
loop_
_entity_poly.entity_id
_entity_poly.type
_entity_poly.pdbx_seq_one_letter_code
_entity_poly.pdbx_strand_id
1 'polypeptide(L)'
;SEMCIRDRYERENSWTNETETFYFPRSCLHCEDAPCVTVCPTGASYKREEDGIVLVNEDDCMGCGLCAWACPYGARELDLVSGVMKKCTLCVDRIYSEELPPEDRVPVCVKSCPTGARAFGDFNDPNSDVSKKVRERGGVDLMPEMQTKPVNKYLLPRIKSKDSVSSVGSVVEEETDATGLLGWVDRALSKF
;
A
#
# COMPACT_ATOMS: atom_id res chain seq x y z
N SER A 1 2.60 -17.26 2.36
CA SER A 1 2.16 -17.40 0.97
C SER A 1 0.72 -16.98 0.73
N GLU A 2 -0.19 -17.04 1.72
CA GLU A 2 -1.58 -16.57 1.55
C GLU A 2 -1.69 -15.06 1.37
N MET A 3 -0.77 -14.27 1.90
CA MET A 3 -0.73 -12.81 1.65
C MET A 3 -0.51 -12.44 0.18
N CYS A 4 0.16 -13.29 -0.59
CA CYS A 4 0.36 -13.04 -2.03
C CYS A 4 -0.87 -13.39 -2.88
N ILE A 5 -1.75 -14.28 -2.39
CA ILE A 5 -2.92 -14.72 -3.15
C ILE A 5 -4.04 -13.66 -3.14
N ARG A 6 -4.18 -12.89 -2.05
CA ARG A 6 -5.18 -11.82 -1.94
C ARG A 6 -4.94 -10.64 -2.88
N ASP A 7 -3.71 -10.48 -3.32
CA ASP A 7 -3.27 -9.32 -4.10
C ASP A 7 -2.95 -9.68 -5.57
N ARG A 8 -3.49 -10.79 -6.06
CA ARG A 8 -3.40 -11.20 -7.45
C ARG A 8 -4.54 -10.59 -8.25
N TYR A 9 -4.19 -9.84 -9.27
CA TYR A 9 -5.13 -9.25 -10.23
C TYR A 9 -4.82 -9.78 -11.62
N GLU A 10 -5.87 -10.05 -12.38
CA GLU A 10 -5.78 -10.44 -13.78
C GLU A 10 -6.35 -9.29 -14.62
N ARG A 11 -5.59 -8.88 -15.59
CA ARG A 11 -6.00 -7.89 -16.57
C ARG A 11 -6.00 -8.55 -17.94
N GLU A 12 -7.14 -8.50 -18.60
CA GLU A 12 -7.20 -8.83 -20.02
C GLU A 12 -6.66 -7.66 -20.83
N ASN A 13 -5.65 -7.93 -21.62
CA ASN A 13 -5.20 -6.98 -22.60
C ASN A 13 -6.15 -7.06 -23.81
N SER A 14 -7.01 -6.06 -23.96
CA SER A 14 -8.02 -5.99 -25.02
C SER A 14 -7.45 -6.05 -26.44
N TRP A 15 -6.14 -5.83 -26.60
CA TRP A 15 -5.46 -5.83 -27.89
C TRP A 15 -4.81 -7.17 -28.25
N THR A 16 -4.39 -7.95 -27.26
CA THR A 16 -3.66 -9.21 -27.48
C THR A 16 -4.46 -10.43 -27.07
N ASN A 17 -5.62 -10.28 -26.44
CA ASN A 17 -6.38 -11.34 -25.76
C ASN A 17 -5.52 -12.14 -24.75
N GLU A 18 -4.41 -11.59 -24.30
CA GLU A 18 -3.55 -12.21 -23.28
C GLU A 18 -3.95 -11.69 -21.90
N THR A 19 -4.06 -12.60 -20.94
CA THR A 19 -4.30 -12.23 -19.54
C THR A 19 -2.96 -11.97 -18.87
N GLU A 20 -2.74 -10.74 -18.42
CA GLU A 20 -1.58 -10.37 -17.63
C GLU A 20 -1.92 -10.49 -16.14
N THR A 21 -1.10 -11.24 -15.40
CA THR A 21 -1.21 -11.33 -13.94
C THR A 21 -0.23 -10.37 -13.29
N PHE A 22 -0.73 -9.49 -12.42
CA PHE A 22 0.13 -8.66 -11.60
C PHE A 22 -0.23 -8.80 -10.11
N TYR A 23 0.75 -8.56 -9.26
CA TYR A 23 0.60 -8.63 -7.82
C TYR A 23 0.63 -7.23 -7.23
N PHE A 24 -0.41 -6.92 -6.46
CA PHE A 24 -0.55 -5.61 -5.83
C PHE A 24 -0.63 -5.79 -4.31
N PRO A 25 0.45 -5.54 -3.56
CA PRO A 25 0.47 -5.72 -2.13
C PRO A 25 -0.36 -4.64 -1.43
N ARG A 26 -1.43 -5.04 -0.76
CA ARG A 26 -2.25 -4.16 0.08
C ARG A 26 -1.89 -4.33 1.54
N SER A 27 -1.73 -3.21 2.23
CA SER A 27 -1.54 -3.15 3.68
C SER A 27 -2.01 -1.80 4.20
N CYS A 28 -1.99 -1.59 5.52
CA CYS A 28 -2.20 -0.27 6.08
C CYS A 28 -1.16 0.72 5.53
N LEU A 29 -1.61 1.88 5.07
CA LEU A 29 -0.75 2.92 4.48
C LEU A 29 -0.32 3.98 5.49
N HIS A 30 -0.69 3.84 6.75
CA HIS A 30 -0.35 4.74 7.86
C HIS A 30 -0.54 6.22 7.49
N CYS A 31 -1.74 6.55 6.98
CA CYS A 31 -2.08 7.84 6.41
C CYS A 31 -1.79 9.01 7.35
N GLU A 32 -1.40 10.16 6.77
CA GLU A 32 -1.31 11.43 7.51
C GLU A 32 -2.67 11.84 8.05
N ASP A 33 -3.67 11.89 7.19
CA ASP A 33 -5.05 12.17 7.52
C ASP A 33 -5.80 10.82 7.61
N ALA A 34 -5.72 10.18 8.78
CA ALA A 34 -6.21 8.82 8.99
C ALA A 34 -7.69 8.79 9.41
N PRO A 35 -8.67 8.57 8.51
CA PRO A 35 -10.09 8.58 8.86
C PRO A 35 -10.46 7.49 9.87
N CYS A 36 -9.72 6.40 9.87
CA CYS A 36 -9.88 5.31 10.81
C CYS A 36 -9.49 5.65 12.26
N VAL A 37 -8.74 6.72 12.48
CA VAL A 37 -8.46 7.27 13.82
C VAL A 37 -9.62 8.16 14.25
N THR A 38 -10.04 9.06 13.36
CA THR A 38 -11.08 10.05 13.66
C THR A 38 -12.43 9.41 14.02
N VAL A 39 -12.79 8.30 13.40
CA VAL A 39 -14.08 7.61 13.64
C VAL A 39 -14.08 6.69 14.86
N CYS A 40 -12.95 6.52 15.55
CA CYS A 40 -12.86 5.58 16.67
C CYS A 40 -13.50 6.17 17.92
N PRO A 41 -14.63 5.62 18.43
CA PRO A 41 -15.36 6.22 19.56
C PRO A 41 -14.62 6.08 20.89
N THR A 42 -13.74 5.06 21.00
CA THR A 42 -12.97 4.81 22.24
C THR A 42 -11.57 5.40 22.19
N GLY A 43 -11.13 5.93 21.01
CA GLY A 43 -9.74 6.33 20.82
C GLY A 43 -8.75 5.19 20.68
N ALA A 44 -9.21 3.92 20.67
CA ALA A 44 -8.37 2.75 20.52
C ALA A 44 -7.54 2.77 19.23
N SER A 45 -8.10 3.31 18.14
CA SER A 45 -7.34 3.57 16.93
C SER A 45 -6.68 4.93 17.02
N TYR A 46 -5.35 4.98 17.02
CA TYR A 46 -4.60 6.21 17.23
C TYR A 46 -3.39 6.30 16.29
N LYS A 47 -2.89 7.50 16.13
CA LYS A 47 -1.64 7.80 15.42
C LYS A 47 -0.59 8.20 16.45
N ARG A 48 0.57 7.55 16.39
CA ARG A 48 1.70 7.90 17.27
C ARG A 48 2.25 9.28 16.90
N GLU A 49 2.61 10.06 17.90
CA GLU A 49 3.18 11.40 17.70
C GLU A 49 4.63 11.35 17.25
N GLU A 50 5.37 10.29 17.67
CA GLU A 50 6.81 10.19 17.43
C GLU A 50 7.16 9.88 15.98
N ASP A 51 6.35 9.05 15.32
CA ASP A 51 6.66 8.50 14.00
C ASP A 51 5.49 8.47 13.02
N GLY A 52 4.31 8.87 13.48
CA GLY A 52 3.09 8.88 12.68
C GLY A 52 2.52 7.49 12.36
N ILE A 53 3.02 6.43 12.97
CA ILE A 53 2.50 5.07 12.77
C ILE A 53 1.10 4.99 13.39
N VAL A 54 0.13 4.55 12.58
CA VAL A 54 -1.23 4.34 13.06
C VAL A 54 -1.33 2.96 13.69
N LEU A 55 -1.81 2.88 14.93
CA LEU A 55 -1.96 1.64 15.69
C LEU A 55 -3.39 1.45 16.21
N VAL A 56 -3.63 0.31 16.83
CA VAL A 56 -4.85 -0.01 17.60
C VAL A 56 -4.41 -0.50 18.96
N ASN A 57 -4.90 0.16 20.02
CA ASN A 57 -4.80 -0.37 21.36
C ASN A 57 -5.91 -1.43 21.54
N GLU A 58 -5.50 -2.67 21.73
CA GLU A 58 -6.42 -3.80 21.81
C GLU A 58 -7.28 -3.77 23.08
N ASP A 59 -6.74 -3.25 24.17
CA ASP A 59 -7.43 -3.18 25.47
C ASP A 59 -8.61 -2.19 25.43
N ASP A 60 -8.48 -1.13 24.64
CA ASP A 60 -9.52 -0.09 24.49
C ASP A 60 -10.45 -0.40 23.31
N CYS A 61 -10.14 -1.40 22.48
CA CYS A 61 -10.88 -1.70 21.27
C CYS A 61 -12.14 -2.52 21.55
N MET A 62 -13.32 -1.94 21.29
CA MET A 62 -14.61 -2.62 21.44
C MET A 62 -15.04 -3.44 20.20
N GLY A 63 -14.23 -3.54 19.15
CA GLY A 63 -14.55 -4.34 17.96
C GLY A 63 -15.70 -3.81 17.08
N CYS A 64 -16.08 -2.54 17.18
CA CYS A 64 -17.27 -2.00 16.50
C CYS A 64 -17.16 -1.93 14.97
N GLY A 65 -15.97 -2.10 14.38
CA GLY A 65 -15.76 -2.13 12.94
C GLY A 65 -15.80 -0.77 12.21
N LEU A 66 -16.13 0.34 12.87
CA LEU A 66 -16.24 1.66 12.22
C LEU A 66 -14.93 2.07 11.50
N CYS A 67 -13.78 1.75 12.07
CA CYS A 67 -12.49 2.05 11.47
C CYS A 67 -12.20 1.21 10.21
N ALA A 68 -12.81 0.02 10.08
CA ALA A 68 -12.73 -0.77 8.85
C ALA A 68 -13.58 -0.14 7.74
N TRP A 69 -14.78 0.34 8.07
CA TRP A 69 -15.66 1.03 7.12
C TRP A 69 -15.07 2.36 6.64
N ALA A 70 -14.40 3.09 7.54
CA ALA A 70 -13.76 4.35 7.20
C ALA A 70 -12.45 4.19 6.39
N CYS A 71 -11.87 3.00 6.34
CA CYS A 71 -10.63 2.77 5.62
C CYS A 71 -10.89 2.53 4.12
N PRO A 72 -10.51 3.44 3.22
CA PRO A 72 -10.76 3.26 1.78
C PRO A 72 -9.94 2.12 1.18
N TYR A 73 -8.90 1.68 1.89
CA TYR A 73 -7.98 0.64 1.44
C TYR A 73 -8.35 -0.76 1.91
N GLY A 74 -9.38 -0.91 2.75
CA GLY A 74 -9.77 -2.20 3.33
C GLY A 74 -8.65 -2.86 4.15
N ALA A 75 -7.82 -2.05 4.83
CA ALA A 75 -6.63 -2.53 5.52
C ALA A 75 -6.87 -2.83 7.02
N ARG A 76 -8.11 -3.10 7.40
CA ARG A 76 -8.49 -3.42 8.78
C ARG A 76 -9.45 -4.60 8.81
N GLU A 77 -9.20 -5.54 9.69
CA GLU A 77 -9.99 -6.75 9.84
C GLU A 77 -10.39 -6.92 11.31
N LEU A 78 -11.58 -7.49 11.55
CA LEU A 78 -12.00 -7.91 12.88
C LEU A 78 -11.42 -9.30 13.15
N ASP A 79 -10.62 -9.43 14.18
CA ASP A 79 -10.22 -10.73 14.67
C ASP A 79 -11.38 -11.34 15.48
N LEU A 80 -11.97 -12.39 14.94
CA LEU A 80 -13.12 -13.05 15.56
C LEU A 80 -12.78 -13.81 16.85
N VAL A 81 -11.51 -14.06 17.10
CA VAL A 81 -11.06 -14.76 18.32
C VAL A 81 -10.91 -13.77 19.48
N SER A 82 -10.21 -12.67 19.25
CA SER A 82 -10.00 -11.63 20.27
C SER A 82 -11.12 -10.59 20.32
N GLY A 83 -11.97 -10.50 19.28
CA GLY A 83 -13.04 -9.52 19.19
C GLY A 83 -12.56 -8.09 18.93
N VAL A 84 -11.30 -7.88 18.59
CA VAL A 84 -10.71 -6.56 18.36
C VAL A 84 -10.28 -6.37 16.92
N MET A 85 -10.12 -5.11 16.52
CA MET A 85 -9.66 -4.78 15.16
C MET A 85 -8.16 -4.97 15.04
N LYS A 86 -7.74 -5.68 13.99
CA LYS A 86 -6.33 -5.92 13.63
C LYS A 86 -5.98 -5.21 12.33
N LYS A 87 -4.70 -4.86 12.20
CA LYS A 87 -4.12 -4.28 10.98
C LYS A 87 -2.60 -4.36 11.00
N CYS A 88 -1.96 -4.01 9.89
CA CYS A 88 -0.51 -3.86 9.84
C CYS A 88 -0.02 -2.82 10.86
N THR A 89 0.91 -3.22 11.73
CA THR A 89 1.53 -2.36 12.75
C THR A 89 2.84 -1.74 12.29
N LEU A 90 3.25 -1.95 11.04
CA LEU A 90 4.59 -1.67 10.50
C LEU A 90 5.69 -2.39 11.29
N CYS A 91 5.33 -3.45 12.02
CA CYS A 91 6.22 -4.18 12.94
C CYS A 91 6.92 -3.24 13.93
N VAL A 92 6.16 -2.35 14.56
CA VAL A 92 6.68 -1.32 15.47
C VAL A 92 7.61 -1.90 16.55
N ASP A 93 7.25 -3.05 17.12
CA ASP A 93 8.07 -3.73 18.13
C ASP A 93 9.43 -4.15 17.58
N ARG A 94 9.48 -4.51 16.30
CA ARG A 94 10.69 -4.96 15.63
C ARG A 94 11.59 -3.81 15.20
N ILE A 95 11.02 -2.75 14.61
CA ILE A 95 11.80 -1.62 14.10
C ILE A 95 12.46 -0.81 15.22
N TYR A 96 11.91 -0.87 16.43
CA TYR A 96 12.45 -0.22 17.62
C TYR A 96 13.13 -1.18 18.60
N SER A 97 13.26 -2.46 18.25
CA SER A 97 13.91 -3.45 19.12
C SER A 97 15.41 -3.14 19.28
N GLU A 98 15.85 -2.96 20.50
CA GLU A 98 17.29 -2.81 20.83
C GLU A 98 18.04 -4.15 20.77
N GLU A 99 17.33 -5.27 20.87
CA GLU A 99 17.91 -6.61 20.81
C GLU A 99 18.31 -7.02 19.40
N LEU A 100 17.74 -6.38 18.38
CA LEU A 100 18.05 -6.67 16.99
C LEU A 100 19.16 -5.78 16.46
N PRO A 101 20.05 -6.33 15.62
CA PRO A 101 21.03 -5.51 14.92
C PRO A 101 20.33 -4.50 14.00
N PRO A 102 20.93 -3.31 13.74
CA PRO A 102 20.29 -2.24 12.98
C PRO A 102 19.78 -2.65 11.60
N GLU A 103 20.48 -3.54 10.90
CA GLU A 103 20.11 -4.08 9.60
C GLU A 103 18.85 -4.98 9.65
N ASP A 104 18.51 -5.49 10.82
CA ASP A 104 17.33 -6.34 11.05
C ASP A 104 16.12 -5.57 11.60
N ARG A 105 16.28 -4.29 11.94
CA ARG A 105 15.22 -3.39 12.42
C ARG A 105 14.32 -2.91 11.29
N VAL A 106 13.84 -3.84 10.49
CA VAL A 106 12.94 -3.60 9.36
C VAL A 106 11.69 -4.45 9.47
N PRO A 107 10.55 -4.03 8.88
CA PRO A 107 9.34 -4.85 8.87
C PRO A 107 9.60 -6.23 8.26
N VAL A 108 8.95 -7.25 8.83
CA VAL A 108 9.12 -8.65 8.38
C VAL A 108 8.80 -8.80 6.89
N CYS A 109 7.76 -8.13 6.40
CA CYS A 109 7.38 -8.18 4.98
C CYS A 109 8.43 -7.58 4.03
N VAL A 110 9.30 -6.71 4.52
CA VAL A 110 10.45 -6.19 3.76
C VAL A 110 11.58 -7.23 3.76
N LYS A 111 11.91 -7.76 4.95
CA LYS A 111 12.99 -8.74 5.12
C LYS A 111 12.72 -10.04 4.37
N SER A 112 11.47 -10.52 4.37
CA SER A 112 11.08 -11.78 3.74
C SER A 112 10.71 -11.65 2.26
N CYS A 113 10.78 -10.46 1.67
CA CYS A 113 10.44 -10.28 0.25
C CYS A 113 11.57 -10.77 -0.66
N PRO A 114 11.43 -11.91 -1.37
CA PRO A 114 12.52 -12.48 -2.15
C PRO A 114 12.89 -11.64 -3.39
N THR A 115 11.95 -10.82 -3.86
CA THR A 115 12.14 -9.96 -5.05
C THR A 115 12.64 -8.56 -4.69
N GLY A 116 12.74 -8.22 -3.40
CA GLY A 116 13.08 -6.88 -2.95
C GLY A 116 12.05 -5.80 -3.39
N ALA A 117 10.80 -6.21 -3.64
CA ALA A 117 9.74 -5.30 -4.10
C ALA A 117 9.26 -4.35 -3.00
N ARG A 118 9.53 -4.68 -1.73
CA ARG A 118 9.20 -3.83 -0.59
C ARG A 118 10.46 -3.14 -0.07
N ALA A 119 10.33 -1.87 0.27
CA ALA A 119 11.40 -1.09 0.89
C ALA A 119 10.86 -0.42 2.16
N PHE A 120 11.74 -0.17 3.10
CA PHE A 120 11.44 0.52 4.36
C PHE A 120 12.54 1.54 4.63
N GLY A 121 12.18 2.69 5.16
CA GLY A 121 13.11 3.76 5.52
C GLY A 121 12.37 5.05 5.86
N ASP A 122 13.12 6.07 6.21
CA ASP A 122 12.60 7.39 6.55
C ASP A 122 12.55 8.28 5.30
N PHE A 123 11.35 8.80 4.99
CA PHE A 123 11.17 9.78 3.91
C PHE A 123 11.68 11.18 4.27
N ASN A 124 11.86 11.48 5.55
CA ASN A 124 12.44 12.75 5.97
C ASN A 124 13.96 12.82 5.70
N ASP A 125 14.61 11.65 5.59
CA ASP A 125 16.02 11.59 5.15
C ASP A 125 16.08 11.53 3.61
N PRO A 126 16.55 12.60 2.94
CA PRO A 126 16.67 12.63 1.49
C PRO A 126 17.71 11.63 0.95
N ASN A 127 18.59 11.12 1.80
CA ASN A 127 19.63 10.15 1.45
C ASN A 127 19.18 8.70 1.69
N SER A 128 18.03 8.49 2.31
CA SER A 128 17.49 7.14 2.50
C SER A 128 17.21 6.43 1.17
N ASP A 129 17.28 5.10 1.17
CA ASP A 129 17.02 4.30 -0.03
C ASP A 129 15.60 4.48 -0.54
N VAL A 130 14.62 4.66 0.35
CA VAL A 130 13.21 4.87 -0.04
C VAL A 130 13.04 6.23 -0.72
N SER A 131 13.66 7.30 -0.18
CA SER A 131 13.61 8.64 -0.76
C SER A 131 14.25 8.68 -2.15
N LYS A 132 15.38 7.99 -2.34
CA LYS A 132 16.04 7.85 -3.64
C LYS A 132 15.16 7.10 -4.63
N LYS A 133 14.62 5.93 -4.24
CA LYS A 133 13.74 5.12 -5.11
C LYS A 133 12.50 5.88 -5.55
N VAL A 134 11.85 6.61 -4.64
CA VAL A 134 10.67 7.43 -4.97
C VAL A 134 11.03 8.57 -5.92
N ARG A 135 12.18 9.24 -5.73
CA ARG A 135 12.64 10.31 -6.60
C ARG A 135 12.98 9.82 -8.00
N GLU A 136 13.63 8.66 -8.10
CA GLU A 136 14.06 8.07 -9.38
C GLU A 136 12.91 7.48 -10.19
N ARG A 137 11.90 6.92 -9.51
CA ARG A 137 10.85 6.13 -10.16
C ARG A 137 9.46 6.77 -10.12
N GLY A 138 9.32 7.92 -9.44
CA GLY A 138 8.03 8.58 -9.27
C GLY A 138 7.08 7.76 -8.37
N GLY A 139 7.15 7.98 -7.04
CA GLY A 139 6.22 7.36 -6.11
C GLY A 139 4.80 7.90 -6.29
N VAL A 140 3.80 7.01 -6.30
CA VAL A 140 2.40 7.37 -6.44
C VAL A 140 1.61 7.02 -5.18
N ASP A 141 0.61 7.83 -4.89
CA ASP A 141 -0.33 7.58 -3.81
C ASP A 141 -1.46 6.69 -4.30
N LEU A 142 -1.83 5.71 -3.48
CA LEU A 142 -3.00 4.91 -3.76
C LEU A 142 -4.26 5.75 -3.47
N MET A 143 -5.18 5.84 -4.45
CA MET A 143 -6.45 6.55 -4.35
C MET A 143 -6.29 7.99 -3.82
N PRO A 144 -5.56 8.87 -4.53
CA PRO A 144 -5.30 10.24 -4.09
C PRO A 144 -6.57 11.07 -3.93
N GLU A 145 -7.65 10.70 -4.62
CA GLU A 145 -8.99 11.30 -4.51
C GLU A 145 -9.60 11.17 -3.10
N MET A 146 -9.15 10.20 -2.32
CA MET A 146 -9.62 9.99 -0.94
C MET A 146 -9.00 10.97 0.07
N GLN A 147 -7.99 11.74 -0.34
CA GLN A 147 -7.32 12.80 0.42
C GLN A 147 -6.76 12.37 1.79
N THR A 148 -6.51 11.08 1.96
CA THR A 148 -5.99 10.52 3.23
C THR A 148 -4.48 10.70 3.40
N LYS A 149 -3.78 11.17 2.37
CA LYS A 149 -2.33 11.36 2.32
C LYS A 149 -1.55 10.12 2.79
N PRO A 150 -1.56 9.02 2.03
CA PRO A 150 -0.86 7.80 2.41
C PRO A 150 0.65 8.07 2.58
N VAL A 151 1.23 7.58 3.68
CA VAL A 151 2.70 7.66 3.86
C VAL A 151 3.40 6.64 2.96
N ASN A 152 2.86 5.42 2.83
CA ASN A 152 3.41 4.44 1.92
C ASN A 152 3.18 4.84 0.46
N LYS A 153 4.24 4.80 -0.34
CA LYS A 153 4.19 5.11 -1.78
C LYS A 153 4.32 3.83 -2.60
N TYR A 154 3.63 3.80 -3.72
CA TYR A 154 3.75 2.72 -4.70
C TYR A 154 4.67 3.15 -5.82
N LEU A 155 5.60 2.28 -6.19
CA LEU A 155 6.43 2.45 -7.37
C LEU A 155 5.85 1.60 -8.49
N LEU A 156 5.50 2.23 -9.59
CA LEU A 156 4.90 1.54 -10.73
C LEU A 156 5.84 0.46 -11.28
N PRO A 157 5.29 -0.64 -11.84
CA PRO A 157 6.08 -1.68 -12.46
C PRO A 157 7.01 -1.12 -13.54
N ARG A 158 8.23 -1.65 -13.63
CA ARG A 158 9.09 -1.35 -14.77
C ARG A 158 8.53 -2.09 -15.97
N ILE A 159 8.08 -1.35 -16.98
CA ILE A 159 7.73 -1.93 -18.26
C ILE A 159 9.03 -2.50 -18.83
N LYS A 160 9.11 -3.83 -18.93
CA LYS A 160 10.15 -4.44 -19.75
C LYS A 160 9.84 -4.05 -21.18
N SER A 161 10.66 -3.18 -21.79
CA SER A 161 10.59 -2.96 -23.22
C SER A 161 10.74 -4.33 -23.89
N LYS A 162 9.67 -4.86 -24.44
CA LYS A 162 9.80 -5.87 -25.48
C LYS A 162 10.42 -5.12 -26.65
N ASP A 163 11.69 -5.34 -26.87
CA ASP A 163 12.33 -4.91 -28.10
C ASP A 163 11.49 -5.42 -29.27
N SER A 164 11.14 -4.50 -30.14
CA SER A 164 10.45 -4.72 -31.41
C SER A 164 8.93 -5.00 -31.39
N VAL A 165 8.15 -3.94 -31.23
CA VAL A 165 6.97 -3.81 -32.07
C VAL A 165 7.09 -2.47 -32.80
N SER A 166 7.56 -2.55 -34.03
CA SER A 166 7.54 -1.50 -35.02
C SER A 166 6.09 -1.03 -35.26
N SER A 167 5.93 0.29 -35.17
CA SER A 167 4.95 1.11 -35.88
C SER A 167 3.58 0.49 -36.22
N VAL A 168 2.58 0.83 -35.43
CA VAL A 168 1.21 1.00 -35.96
C VAL A 168 0.49 2.11 -35.16
N GLY A 169 0.12 3.13 -35.90
CA GLY A 169 -1.10 3.93 -35.82
C GLY A 169 -1.54 4.54 -34.48
N SER A 170 -1.65 5.87 -34.53
CA SER A 170 -2.45 6.69 -33.61
C SER A 170 -3.83 6.07 -33.31
N VAL A 171 -4.12 5.82 -32.05
CA VAL A 171 -5.41 5.34 -31.60
C VAL A 171 -6.04 6.37 -30.66
N VAL A 172 -7.28 6.67 -30.97
CA VAL A 172 -8.22 7.55 -30.29
C VAL A 172 -8.37 7.14 -28.83
N GLU A 173 -8.21 8.10 -27.90
CA GLU A 173 -8.52 7.93 -26.49
C GLU A 173 -10.03 7.74 -26.31
N GLU A 174 -10.49 6.53 -26.05
CA GLU A 174 -11.80 6.30 -25.44
C GLU A 174 -11.65 6.39 -23.93
N GLU A 175 -12.28 7.40 -23.35
CA GLU A 175 -12.45 7.53 -21.91
C GLU A 175 -13.26 6.34 -21.38
N THR A 176 -12.58 5.35 -20.80
CA THR A 176 -13.26 4.31 -20.02
C THR A 176 -13.55 4.85 -18.63
N ASP A 177 -14.82 5.06 -18.35
CA ASP A 177 -15.35 5.52 -17.07
C ASP A 177 -15.24 4.38 -16.01
N ALA A 178 -14.00 4.05 -15.66
CA ALA A 178 -13.72 3.05 -14.64
C ALA A 178 -13.61 3.74 -13.28
N THR A 179 -14.67 3.65 -12.48
CA THR A 179 -14.69 4.10 -11.08
C THR A 179 -14.10 3.03 -10.17
N GLY A 180 -13.30 3.45 -9.20
CA GLY A 180 -12.70 2.57 -8.19
C GLY A 180 -11.22 2.24 -8.40
N LEU A 181 -10.71 1.31 -7.55
CA LEU A 181 -9.29 0.94 -7.48
C LEU A 181 -8.70 0.50 -8.83
N LEU A 182 -9.45 -0.31 -9.59
CA LEU A 182 -8.99 -0.80 -10.90
C LEU A 182 -8.86 0.32 -11.92
N GLY A 183 -9.80 1.28 -11.92
CA GLY A 183 -9.71 2.46 -12.78
C GLY A 183 -8.55 3.39 -12.44
N TRP A 184 -8.17 3.45 -11.17
CA TRP A 184 -6.99 4.19 -10.75
C TRP A 184 -5.70 3.53 -11.27
N VAL A 185 -5.58 2.20 -11.14
CA VAL A 185 -4.43 1.44 -11.65
C VAL A 185 -4.30 1.60 -13.15
N ASP A 186 -5.40 1.52 -13.90
CA ASP A 186 -5.41 1.74 -15.35
C ASP A 186 -4.96 3.16 -15.71
N ARG A 187 -5.47 4.18 -15.04
CA ARG A 187 -5.02 5.57 -15.27
C ARG A 187 -3.54 5.79 -14.92
N ALA A 188 -3.04 5.12 -13.88
CA ALA A 188 -1.63 5.20 -13.51
C ALA A 188 -0.72 4.52 -14.54
N LEU A 189 -1.17 3.39 -15.11
CA LEU A 189 -0.42 2.63 -16.11
C LEU A 189 -0.52 3.22 -17.53
N SER A 190 -1.62 3.92 -17.85
CA SER A 190 -1.81 4.55 -19.18
C SER A 190 -0.98 5.82 -19.40
N LYS A 191 -0.33 6.34 -18.36
CA LYS A 191 0.56 7.51 -18.46
C LYS A 191 2.01 7.16 -18.84
N PHE A 192 2.27 5.88 -19.11
CA PHE A 192 3.57 5.35 -19.52
C PHE A 192 3.42 4.47 -20.77
#